data_67aa984601859cdb7e6f99c0107f27f9
#
_entry.id   67aa984601859cdb7e6f99c0107f27f9
#
_cell.length_a   1.000
_cell.length_b   1.000
_cell.length_c   1.000
_cell.angle_alpha   90.00
_cell.angle_beta   90.00
_cell.angle_gamma   90.00
#
_symmetry.space_group_name_H-M   'P 1'
#
loop_
_entity.id
_entity.type
_entity.pdbx_description
1 polymer ?
#
loop_
_entity_poly.entity_id
_entity_poly.type
_entity_poly.pdbx_seq_one_letter_code
_entity_poly.pdbx_strand_id
1 'polypeptide(L)'
;MSEFLGTPVDPLDGPTFALGGRVVTMDAHDSVVADGVVYVRAGSIVAVQKATVDPPPGFEAVKVLETKGTIYPGLIDLHDHLSYNALQLWDVPKLYTNRDQWAQGDTYRKLVTGPMKVLAHTPEYVPAIVRYVECKCLVAGTTTSQGIALSSYAGIQRFYKGIVRNVEQTDEDDLPEAATHIADVVAKDRAKFLKRLESLDCVLLHLSEGTDEKAREHFLALQGPNGDWAVTSSLAGIHCVALQKKDFDVLAKAGASMVWSPLSNLLLYGQTADVSEARAAGVLTALGPDWSPSGSKNLLGELKLAKLVDSVNGGGLSDVDLIALATRNPAKVLRWDEQLGTVEAGKRADLLVVSGATGDAHAHLFTRSEHDVELVVVNGVPRYGASTTMRKLLGESAAQAEAGSAGGRARLLFLTQATGDPVTGKVSLKEATDLLADGLHRLPELAKDVDKQKVSPDDTFLVLDHEEEDGVDLRPHLPGPGGELTAMMDGFAAATPLSDLLVPLTLDPLTVFDDDHFVETLAAEKNLPKEVADHVPDLF
;
A
#
# COMPACT_ATOMS: atom_id res chain seq x y z
N MET A 1 -24.49 -1.44 17.40
CA MET A 1 -23.52 -2.31 16.72
C MET A 1 -23.82 -2.54 15.22
N SER A 2 -24.80 -1.86 14.63
CA SER A 2 -25.17 -2.05 13.21
C SER A 2 -25.00 -0.80 12.36
N GLU A 3 -24.40 0.27 12.85
CA GLU A 3 -24.25 1.53 12.10
C GLU A 3 -22.88 1.67 11.41
N PHE A 4 -21.95 0.73 11.63
CA PHE A 4 -20.61 0.75 11.01
C PHE A 4 -20.41 -0.29 9.90
N LEU A 5 -21.38 -1.16 9.71
CA LEU A 5 -21.36 -2.15 8.64
C LEU A 5 -22.34 -1.73 7.57
N GLY A 6 -21.87 -1.35 6.40
CA GLY A 6 -22.74 -1.53 5.29
C GLY A 6 -23.00 -0.43 4.32
N THR A 7 -22.11 0.49 4.00
CA THR A 7 -22.19 1.10 2.69
C THR A 7 -20.78 1.21 2.13
N PRO A 8 -20.51 0.67 0.93
CA PRO A 8 -19.22 0.84 0.27
C PRO A 8 -18.84 2.32 0.28
N VAL A 9 -17.56 2.60 0.50
CA VAL A 9 -17.08 3.97 0.35
C VAL A 9 -17.19 4.33 -1.12
N ASP A 10 -17.93 5.41 -1.43
CA ASP A 10 -18.23 5.80 -2.81
C ASP A 10 -18.89 4.69 -3.64
N PRO A 11 -20.17 4.38 -3.37
CA PRO A 11 -20.91 3.49 -4.24
C PRO A 11 -20.74 3.93 -5.70
N LEU A 12 -20.83 2.98 -6.63
CA LEU A 12 -20.52 3.10 -8.06
C LEU A 12 -21.38 4.14 -8.84
N ASP A 13 -21.42 5.38 -8.39
CA ASP A 13 -22.21 6.49 -9.00
C ASP A 13 -21.33 7.68 -9.44
N GLY A 14 -20.05 7.43 -9.74
CA GLY A 14 -19.16 8.40 -10.36
C GLY A 14 -19.71 9.00 -11.67
N PRO A 15 -19.13 10.12 -12.15
CA PRO A 15 -19.60 10.79 -13.36
C PRO A 15 -19.47 9.90 -14.60
N THR A 16 -20.33 10.13 -15.59
CA THR A 16 -20.17 9.53 -16.93
C THR A 16 -19.17 10.35 -17.72
N PHE A 17 -18.11 9.70 -18.21
CA PHE A 17 -17.06 10.36 -19.01
C PHE A 17 -16.39 9.38 -19.99
N ALA A 18 -15.58 9.93 -20.89
CA ALA A 18 -14.74 9.17 -21.81
C ALA A 18 -13.32 9.78 -21.84
N LEU A 19 -12.31 8.93 -21.70
CA LEU A 19 -10.89 9.32 -21.72
C LEU A 19 -10.22 8.81 -22.99
N GLY A 20 -9.69 9.73 -23.80
CA GLY A 20 -8.87 9.42 -24.96
C GLY A 20 -7.39 9.38 -24.63
N GLY A 21 -6.67 8.40 -25.19
CA GLY A 21 -5.23 8.25 -25.01
C GLY A 21 -4.73 6.88 -25.46
N ARG A 22 -3.45 6.60 -25.23
CA ARG A 22 -2.93 5.24 -25.36
C ARG A 22 -3.39 4.41 -24.18
N VAL A 23 -4.02 3.26 -24.42
CA VAL A 23 -4.52 2.39 -23.35
C VAL A 23 -3.68 1.13 -23.28
N VAL A 24 -3.09 0.87 -22.11
CA VAL A 24 -2.42 -0.39 -21.74
C VAL A 24 -3.40 -1.18 -20.89
N THR A 25 -4.00 -2.22 -21.46
CA THR A 25 -5.12 -2.89 -20.82
C THR A 25 -4.71 -3.82 -19.70
N MET A 26 -3.51 -4.37 -19.76
CA MET A 26 -3.03 -5.45 -18.89
C MET A 26 -3.95 -6.69 -18.91
N ASP A 27 -4.73 -6.86 -19.98
CA ASP A 27 -5.58 -8.04 -20.20
C ASP A 27 -4.74 -9.31 -20.44
N ALA A 28 -5.40 -10.43 -20.70
CA ALA A 28 -4.73 -11.71 -20.92
C ALA A 28 -3.82 -11.74 -22.18
N HIS A 29 -3.93 -10.74 -23.06
CA HIS A 29 -3.18 -10.59 -24.30
C HIS A 29 -2.17 -9.46 -24.27
N ASP A 30 -2.02 -8.77 -23.13
CA ASP A 30 -1.17 -7.59 -22.97
C ASP A 30 -1.47 -6.49 -24.01
N SER A 31 -2.75 -6.31 -24.31
CA SER A 31 -3.21 -5.45 -25.40
C SER A 31 -2.87 -3.99 -25.17
N VAL A 32 -2.43 -3.31 -26.25
CA VAL A 32 -2.23 -1.86 -26.28
C VAL A 32 -3.10 -1.25 -27.36
N VAL A 33 -3.99 -0.32 -26.97
CA VAL A 33 -4.79 0.46 -27.91
C VAL A 33 -4.14 1.83 -28.06
N ALA A 34 -3.36 2.01 -29.15
CA ALA A 34 -2.50 3.19 -29.33
C ALA A 34 -3.27 4.52 -29.37
N ASP A 35 -4.45 4.52 -29.98
CA ASP A 35 -5.41 5.63 -30.01
C ASP A 35 -6.75 5.08 -29.51
N GLY A 36 -6.84 4.99 -28.19
CA GLY A 36 -7.93 4.32 -27.49
C GLY A 36 -8.84 5.29 -26.74
N VAL A 37 -10.06 4.85 -26.48
CA VAL A 37 -11.02 5.55 -25.62
C VAL A 37 -11.54 4.58 -24.59
N VAL A 38 -11.45 4.97 -23.31
CA VAL A 38 -12.05 4.29 -22.17
C VAL A 38 -13.35 5.02 -21.81
N TYR A 39 -14.47 4.33 -21.88
CA TYR A 39 -15.81 4.87 -21.56
C TYR A 39 -16.21 4.41 -20.16
N VAL A 40 -16.52 5.35 -19.29
CA VAL A 40 -16.84 5.10 -17.88
C VAL A 40 -18.21 5.62 -17.52
N ARG A 41 -19.00 4.81 -16.83
CA ARG A 41 -20.32 5.18 -16.28
C ARG A 41 -20.63 4.39 -15.02
N ALA A 42 -21.16 5.06 -14.01
CA ALA A 42 -21.54 4.46 -12.73
C ALA A 42 -20.41 3.60 -12.12
N GLY A 43 -19.19 4.15 -12.09
CA GLY A 43 -18.03 3.47 -11.52
C GLY A 43 -17.38 2.40 -12.38
N SER A 44 -18.00 1.99 -13.48
CA SER A 44 -17.54 0.85 -14.29
C SER A 44 -17.06 1.28 -15.69
N ILE A 45 -16.13 0.53 -16.24
CA ILE A 45 -15.69 0.62 -17.63
C ILE A 45 -16.77 -0.01 -18.52
N VAL A 46 -17.39 0.79 -19.36
CA VAL A 46 -18.43 0.32 -20.29
C VAL A 46 -17.82 -0.26 -21.57
N ALA A 47 -16.76 0.38 -22.07
CA ALA A 47 -16.03 -0.08 -23.24
C ALA A 47 -14.60 0.46 -23.26
N VAL A 48 -13.72 -0.30 -23.91
CA VAL A 48 -12.37 0.11 -24.31
C VAL A 48 -12.25 -0.16 -25.79
N GLN A 49 -12.07 0.88 -26.62
CA GLN A 49 -12.05 0.70 -28.06
C GLN A 49 -11.18 1.75 -28.74
N LYS A 50 -10.90 1.54 -30.04
CA LYS A 50 -10.18 2.55 -30.83
C LYS A 50 -11.04 3.80 -30.99
N ALA A 51 -10.41 4.98 -31.01
CA ALA A 51 -11.09 6.26 -31.21
C ALA A 51 -11.86 6.38 -32.54
N THR A 52 -11.55 5.52 -33.51
CA THR A 52 -12.24 5.44 -34.81
C THR A 52 -13.55 4.64 -34.79
N VAL A 53 -13.86 3.98 -33.69
CA VAL A 53 -15.10 3.22 -33.50
C VAL A 53 -16.16 4.15 -32.89
N ASP A 54 -17.39 4.04 -33.35
CA ASP A 54 -18.49 4.83 -32.80
C ASP A 54 -18.64 4.61 -31.29
N PRO A 55 -18.99 5.64 -30.52
CA PRO A 55 -19.16 5.52 -29.08
C PRO A 55 -20.23 4.48 -28.72
N PRO A 56 -20.09 3.78 -27.59
CA PRO A 56 -21.09 2.82 -27.15
C PRO A 56 -22.42 3.52 -26.81
N PRO A 57 -23.56 2.78 -26.82
CA PRO A 57 -24.88 3.35 -26.55
C PRO A 57 -24.92 4.16 -25.24
N GLY A 58 -25.46 5.39 -25.37
CA GLY A 58 -25.52 6.34 -24.26
C GLY A 58 -24.28 7.20 -24.05
N PHE A 59 -23.29 7.11 -24.94
CA PHE A 59 -22.12 7.98 -24.95
C PHE A 59 -22.05 8.89 -26.18
N GLU A 60 -23.05 8.92 -27.03
CA GLU A 60 -23.09 9.70 -28.29
C GLU A 60 -22.90 11.20 -28.04
N ALA A 61 -23.34 11.71 -26.89
CA ALA A 61 -23.21 13.11 -26.48
C ALA A 61 -22.02 13.36 -25.54
N VAL A 62 -21.32 12.32 -25.07
CA VAL A 62 -20.20 12.43 -24.14
C VAL A 62 -18.95 12.83 -24.90
N LYS A 63 -18.40 13.99 -24.57
CA LYS A 63 -17.13 14.43 -25.18
C LYS A 63 -15.98 13.59 -24.64
N VAL A 64 -15.18 13.03 -25.55
CA VAL A 64 -13.91 12.41 -25.19
C VAL A 64 -12.96 13.47 -24.66
N LEU A 65 -12.45 13.28 -23.45
CA LEU A 65 -11.39 14.08 -22.87
C LEU A 65 -10.04 13.50 -23.29
N GLU A 66 -9.39 14.18 -24.23
CA GLU A 66 -8.04 13.79 -24.66
C GLU A 66 -7.04 14.03 -23.54
N THR A 67 -6.46 12.95 -23.01
CA THR A 67 -5.45 13.01 -21.95
C THR A 67 -4.06 13.33 -22.48
N LYS A 68 -3.80 13.00 -23.75
CA LYS A 68 -2.46 13.01 -24.38
C LYS A 68 -1.46 12.12 -23.61
N GLY A 69 -1.96 11.23 -22.80
CA GLY A 69 -1.24 10.36 -21.90
C GLY A 69 -1.43 8.88 -22.23
N THR A 70 -0.85 8.06 -21.38
CA THR A 70 -1.05 6.61 -21.37
C THR A 70 -1.90 6.24 -20.16
N ILE A 71 -2.94 5.45 -20.40
CA ILE A 71 -3.92 4.98 -19.41
C ILE A 71 -3.55 3.56 -19.04
N TYR A 72 -3.32 3.31 -17.75
CA TYR A 72 -3.07 2.00 -17.15
C TYR A 72 -4.17 1.67 -16.15
N PRO A 73 -4.31 0.40 -15.70
CA PRO A 73 -5.08 0.11 -14.49
C PRO A 73 -4.51 0.89 -13.31
N GLY A 74 -5.37 1.23 -12.35
CA GLY A 74 -4.93 1.73 -11.04
C GLY A 74 -4.00 0.72 -10.35
N LEU A 75 -2.99 1.22 -9.65
CA LEU A 75 -2.03 0.36 -8.97
C LEU A 75 -2.64 -0.25 -7.71
N ILE A 76 -2.33 -1.52 -7.46
CA ILE A 76 -2.79 -2.30 -6.31
C ILE A 76 -1.58 -2.71 -5.49
N ASP A 77 -1.52 -2.23 -4.27
CA ASP A 77 -0.46 -2.44 -3.30
C ASP A 77 -0.87 -3.52 -2.29
N LEU A 78 -0.14 -4.63 -2.22
CA LEU A 78 -0.44 -5.72 -1.29
C LEU A 78 0.47 -5.75 -0.07
N HIS A 79 1.41 -4.83 0.05
CA HIS A 79 2.21 -4.73 1.25
C HIS A 79 2.66 -3.30 1.51
N ASP A 80 1.99 -2.65 2.46
CA ASP A 80 2.34 -1.32 2.94
C ASP A 80 1.87 -1.13 4.40
N HIS A 81 2.75 -0.63 5.24
CA HIS A 81 2.42 -0.16 6.58
C HIS A 81 2.05 1.34 6.52
N LEU A 82 0.94 1.64 5.84
CA LEU A 82 0.53 3.00 5.46
C LEU A 82 0.66 4.06 6.55
N SER A 83 0.31 3.72 7.81
CA SER A 83 0.39 4.68 8.91
C SER A 83 1.79 5.25 9.14
N TYR A 84 2.84 4.49 8.78
CA TYR A 84 4.23 4.92 8.91
C TYR A 84 4.72 5.81 7.76
N ASN A 85 3.95 5.96 6.70
CA ASN A 85 4.35 6.73 5.51
C ASN A 85 4.36 8.26 5.72
N ALA A 86 4.11 8.71 6.93
CA ALA A 86 4.41 10.08 7.38
C ALA A 86 5.90 10.28 7.77
N LEU A 87 6.65 9.19 7.96
CA LEU A 87 8.06 9.22 8.36
C LEU A 87 8.98 9.15 7.15
N GLN A 88 10.13 9.81 7.26
CA GLN A 88 11.19 9.74 6.25
C GLN A 88 11.94 8.42 6.30
N LEU A 89 12.77 8.20 5.27
CA LEU A 89 13.66 7.06 5.20
C LEU A 89 14.51 6.96 6.48
N TRP A 90 14.56 5.78 7.05
CA TRP A 90 15.36 5.46 8.22
C TRP A 90 16.79 5.12 7.79
N ASP A 91 17.79 5.81 8.30
CA ASP A 91 19.20 5.43 8.16
C ASP A 91 19.43 4.11 8.91
N VAL A 92 19.33 3.00 8.17
CA VAL A 92 19.43 1.64 8.72
C VAL A 92 20.88 1.38 9.15
N PRO A 93 21.18 1.24 10.44
CA PRO A 93 22.55 1.36 10.97
C PRO A 93 23.48 0.22 10.54
N LYS A 94 22.94 -0.90 10.10
CA LYS A 94 23.67 -2.10 9.67
C LYS A 94 22.76 -3.07 8.94
N LEU A 95 23.32 -4.02 8.23
CA LEU A 95 22.57 -5.17 7.74
C LEU A 95 22.18 -6.09 8.91
N TYR A 96 20.96 -6.58 8.84
CA TYR A 96 20.40 -7.57 9.74
C TYR A 96 20.28 -8.92 9.04
N THR A 97 20.04 -9.99 9.78
CA THR A 97 19.84 -11.32 9.20
C THR A 97 18.40 -11.83 9.36
N ASN A 98 17.62 -11.21 10.25
CA ASN A 98 16.20 -11.46 10.43
C ASN A 98 15.51 -10.29 11.13
N ARG A 99 14.18 -10.27 11.10
CA ARG A 99 13.31 -9.21 11.62
C ARG A 99 13.53 -8.96 13.12
N ASP A 100 13.68 -9.99 13.95
CA ASP A 100 13.80 -9.85 15.40
C ASP A 100 15.00 -9.00 15.83
N GLN A 101 15.99 -8.83 14.97
CA GLN A 101 17.21 -8.09 15.30
C GLN A 101 17.04 -6.58 15.24
N TRP A 102 16.16 -6.06 14.40
CA TRP A 102 15.96 -4.61 14.26
C TRP A 102 14.71 -4.11 14.97
N ALA A 103 13.65 -4.93 15.08
CA ALA A 103 12.38 -4.54 15.66
C ALA A 103 12.50 -3.99 17.10
N GLN A 104 13.49 -4.41 17.88
CA GLN A 104 13.77 -3.93 19.25
C GLN A 104 14.95 -2.95 19.33
N GLY A 105 15.49 -2.49 18.20
CA GLY A 105 16.65 -1.61 18.15
C GLY A 105 16.35 -0.17 18.59
N ASP A 106 17.28 0.48 19.31
CA ASP A 106 17.11 1.86 19.79
C ASP A 106 16.91 2.86 18.65
N THR A 107 17.60 2.70 17.52
CA THR A 107 17.44 3.58 16.35
C THR A 107 16.05 3.42 15.72
N TYR A 108 15.55 2.20 15.59
CA TYR A 108 14.20 1.90 15.12
C TYR A 108 13.15 2.51 16.07
N ARG A 109 13.34 2.30 17.37
CA ARG A 109 12.47 2.87 18.39
C ARG A 109 12.48 4.41 18.40
N LYS A 110 13.66 5.02 18.15
CA LYS A 110 13.82 6.48 18.10
C LYS A 110 13.22 7.12 16.86
N LEU A 111 13.35 6.48 15.69
CA LEU A 111 13.05 7.10 14.40
C LEU A 111 11.77 6.57 13.73
N VAL A 112 11.26 5.41 14.16
CA VAL A 112 10.10 4.75 13.55
C VAL A 112 8.99 4.52 14.56
N THR A 113 9.10 3.52 15.45
CA THR A 113 7.97 3.16 16.31
C THR A 113 7.64 4.18 17.38
N GLY A 114 8.62 4.82 18.00
CA GLY A 114 8.39 5.83 19.03
C GLY A 114 7.65 7.06 18.52
N PRO A 115 8.06 7.70 17.41
CA PRO A 115 7.33 8.77 16.77
C PRO A 115 5.88 8.41 16.47
N MET A 116 5.67 7.25 15.82
CA MET A 116 4.32 6.79 15.49
C MET A 116 3.50 6.47 16.73
N LYS A 117 4.09 5.87 17.77
CA LYS A 117 3.38 5.63 19.02
C LYS A 117 2.85 6.93 19.63
N VAL A 118 3.63 8.01 19.60
CA VAL A 118 3.18 9.33 20.08
C VAL A 118 2.05 9.89 19.22
N LEU A 119 2.22 9.90 17.89
CA LEU A 119 1.21 10.47 16.98
C LEU A 119 -0.05 9.60 16.91
N ALA A 120 0.10 8.28 16.79
CA ALA A 120 -1.02 7.35 16.64
C ALA A 120 -1.94 7.31 17.86
N HIS A 121 -1.42 7.60 19.07
CA HIS A 121 -2.17 7.62 20.32
C HIS A 121 -2.57 9.03 20.77
N THR A 122 -2.32 10.05 19.94
CA THR A 122 -2.76 11.42 20.20
C THR A 122 -3.94 11.73 19.28
N PRO A 123 -5.17 11.86 19.79
CA PRO A 123 -6.40 11.91 18.98
C PRO A 123 -6.42 12.95 17.87
N GLU A 124 -5.74 14.08 18.04
CA GLU A 124 -5.69 15.16 17.05
C GLU A 124 -4.86 14.80 15.80
N TYR A 125 -3.88 13.88 15.91
CA TYR A 125 -3.02 13.48 14.79
C TYR A 125 -3.56 12.27 14.01
N VAL A 126 -4.40 11.43 14.61
CA VAL A 126 -4.95 10.23 13.95
C VAL A 126 -5.66 10.57 12.63
N PRO A 127 -6.60 11.55 12.58
CA PRO A 127 -7.23 11.94 11.30
C PRO A 127 -6.22 12.51 10.29
N ALA A 128 -5.20 13.20 10.79
CA ALA A 128 -4.16 13.79 9.93
C ALA A 128 -3.30 12.71 9.27
N ILE A 129 -2.90 11.67 10.03
CA ILE A 129 -2.13 10.54 9.50
C ILE A 129 -2.92 9.87 8.38
N VAL A 130 -4.16 9.42 8.64
CA VAL A 130 -4.95 8.69 7.63
C VAL A 130 -5.20 9.54 6.39
N ARG A 131 -5.47 10.84 6.53
CA ARG A 131 -5.66 11.75 5.39
C ARG A 131 -4.38 11.92 4.57
N TYR A 132 -3.25 12.12 5.23
CA TYR A 132 -1.97 12.37 4.58
C TYR A 132 -1.50 11.16 3.77
N VAL A 133 -1.49 9.97 4.39
CA VAL A 133 -0.97 8.76 3.74
C VAL A 133 -1.89 8.28 2.61
N GLU A 134 -3.22 8.46 2.73
CA GLU A 134 -4.16 8.22 1.64
C GLU A 134 -3.87 9.12 0.43
N CYS A 135 -3.62 10.41 0.66
CA CYS A 135 -3.23 11.32 -0.41
C CYS A 135 -1.89 10.92 -1.04
N LYS A 136 -0.94 10.38 -0.24
CA LYS A 136 0.34 9.87 -0.73
C LYS A 136 0.16 8.69 -1.69
N CYS A 137 -0.77 7.77 -1.40
CA CYS A 137 -1.17 6.72 -2.34
C CYS A 137 -1.73 7.31 -3.65
N LEU A 138 -2.68 8.24 -3.54
CA LEU A 138 -3.35 8.83 -4.71
C LEU A 138 -2.38 9.57 -5.65
N VAL A 139 -1.43 10.34 -5.11
CA VAL A 139 -0.50 11.10 -5.95
C VAL A 139 0.44 10.19 -6.77
N ALA A 140 0.64 8.97 -6.33
CA ALA A 140 1.46 7.95 -7.01
C ALA A 140 0.66 6.96 -7.86
N GLY A 141 -0.68 7.11 -7.93
CA GLY A 141 -1.53 6.23 -8.76
C GLY A 141 -2.00 4.95 -8.09
N THR A 142 -1.77 4.78 -6.79
CA THR A 142 -2.28 3.64 -6.02
C THR A 142 -3.76 3.85 -5.71
N THR A 143 -4.61 2.93 -6.15
CA THR A 143 -6.08 2.97 -5.99
C THR A 143 -6.58 1.98 -4.94
N THR A 144 -5.73 1.01 -4.59
CA THR A 144 -6.01 -0.06 -3.62
C THR A 144 -4.73 -0.37 -2.83
N SER A 145 -4.84 -0.52 -1.53
CA SER A 145 -3.71 -0.83 -0.65
C SER A 145 -4.14 -1.64 0.58
N GLN A 146 -3.17 -2.20 1.30
CA GLN A 146 -3.40 -2.59 2.68
C GLN A 146 -3.93 -1.39 3.47
N GLY A 147 -4.79 -1.66 4.44
CA GLY A 147 -5.51 -0.62 5.15
C GLY A 147 -4.83 -0.13 6.42
N ILE A 148 -5.49 0.83 7.03
CA ILE A 148 -5.09 1.39 8.32
C ILE A 148 -6.04 0.85 9.38
N ALA A 149 -5.51 0.07 10.31
CA ALA A 149 -6.26 -0.44 11.45
C ALA A 149 -6.47 0.65 12.49
N LEU A 150 -7.69 0.75 13.00
CA LEU A 150 -8.12 1.71 14.01
C LEU A 150 -8.71 0.97 15.20
N SER A 151 -8.40 1.40 16.40
CA SER A 151 -9.03 0.90 17.63
C SER A 151 -9.54 2.04 18.50
N SER A 152 -10.50 1.75 19.36
CA SER A 152 -10.86 2.64 20.45
C SER A 152 -10.39 2.05 21.78
N TYR A 153 -10.19 2.88 22.80
CA TYR A 153 -9.85 2.40 24.15
C TYR A 153 -10.97 1.58 24.79
N ALA A 154 -12.16 1.55 24.20
CA ALA A 154 -13.24 0.60 24.52
C ALA A 154 -13.08 -0.77 23.83
N GLY A 155 -12.04 -0.96 23.00
CA GLY A 155 -11.73 -2.24 22.34
C GLY A 155 -12.48 -2.47 21.02
N ILE A 156 -13.09 -1.44 20.43
CA ILE A 156 -13.70 -1.52 19.09
C ILE A 156 -12.60 -1.38 18.05
N GLN A 157 -12.42 -2.39 17.23
CA GLN A 157 -11.44 -2.40 16.14
C GLN A 157 -12.15 -2.39 14.79
N ARG A 158 -11.59 -1.67 13.83
CA ARG A 158 -12.03 -1.61 12.43
C ARG A 158 -10.90 -1.09 11.55
N PHE A 159 -11.07 -1.17 10.24
CA PHE A 159 -10.18 -0.46 9.31
C PHE A 159 -10.77 0.90 8.92
N TYR A 160 -9.88 1.84 8.57
CA TYR A 160 -10.27 3.12 8.02
C TYR A 160 -10.90 2.94 6.63
N LYS A 161 -12.05 3.58 6.41
CA LYS A 161 -12.76 3.59 5.13
C LYS A 161 -12.36 4.81 4.31
N GLY A 162 -11.31 4.66 3.51
CA GLY A 162 -10.74 5.72 2.68
C GLY A 162 -11.27 5.77 1.25
N ILE A 163 -10.67 6.67 0.49
CA ILE A 163 -10.84 6.80 -0.96
C ILE A 163 -10.01 5.70 -1.66
N VAL A 164 -8.79 5.46 -1.17
CA VAL A 164 -7.98 4.30 -1.56
C VAL A 164 -8.65 3.07 -0.97
N ARG A 165 -8.94 2.09 -1.82
CA ARG A 165 -9.64 0.87 -1.40
C ARG A 165 -8.77 0.09 -0.44
N ASN A 166 -9.37 -0.35 0.65
CA ASN A 166 -8.73 -1.14 1.67
C ASN A 166 -8.98 -2.64 1.40
N VAL A 167 -7.92 -3.45 1.41
CA VAL A 167 -8.03 -4.88 1.12
C VAL A 167 -8.62 -5.70 2.27
N GLU A 168 -8.51 -5.21 3.51
CA GLU A 168 -8.99 -5.92 4.71
C GLU A 168 -10.43 -5.61 5.08
N GLN A 169 -10.99 -4.51 4.56
CA GLN A 169 -12.40 -4.15 4.82
C GLN A 169 -12.98 -3.39 3.63
N THR A 170 -13.50 -4.14 2.66
CA THR A 170 -14.15 -3.60 1.46
C THR A 170 -15.60 -3.27 1.69
N ASP A 171 -16.30 -4.05 2.52
CA ASP A 171 -17.76 -4.04 2.68
C ASP A 171 -18.50 -4.27 1.35
N GLU A 172 -17.90 -5.02 0.43
CA GLU A 172 -18.43 -5.29 -0.92
C GLU A 172 -18.39 -6.79 -1.22
N ASP A 173 -19.54 -7.38 -1.57
CA ASP A 173 -19.69 -8.83 -1.76
C ASP A 173 -18.84 -9.40 -2.90
N ASP A 174 -18.53 -8.58 -3.90
CA ASP A 174 -17.73 -8.96 -5.08
C ASP A 174 -16.22 -8.65 -4.92
N LEU A 175 -15.81 -8.16 -3.76
CA LEU A 175 -14.42 -7.93 -3.37
C LEU A 175 -14.17 -8.57 -1.99
N PRO A 176 -13.98 -9.90 -1.92
CA PRO A 176 -13.77 -10.59 -0.65
C PRO A 176 -12.59 -10.00 0.12
N GLU A 177 -12.78 -9.82 1.43
CA GLU A 177 -11.80 -9.21 2.31
C GLU A 177 -10.58 -10.10 2.50
N ALA A 178 -9.40 -9.52 2.43
CA ALA A 178 -8.15 -10.17 2.83
C ALA A 178 -7.97 -10.08 4.36
N ALA A 179 -7.07 -10.89 4.89
CA ALA A 179 -6.60 -10.74 6.26
C ALA A 179 -5.08 -10.58 6.28
N THR A 180 -4.59 -9.60 6.99
CA THR A 180 -3.16 -9.42 7.23
C THR A 180 -2.75 -10.14 8.52
N HIS A 181 -1.54 -10.73 8.52
CA HIS A 181 -0.93 -11.33 9.70
C HIS A 181 0.57 -11.02 9.71
N ILE A 182 1.00 -10.30 10.72
CA ILE A 182 2.38 -9.82 10.83
C ILE A 182 3.22 -10.81 11.63
N ALA A 183 2.69 -11.29 12.76
CA ALA A 183 3.41 -12.22 13.63
C ALA A 183 3.67 -13.58 12.96
N ASP A 184 4.83 -14.15 13.26
CA ASP A 184 5.20 -15.47 12.76
C ASP A 184 4.28 -16.57 13.26
N VAL A 185 3.91 -17.49 12.37
CA VAL A 185 3.13 -18.67 12.74
C VAL A 185 4.05 -19.69 13.37
N VAL A 186 3.89 -19.94 14.68
CA VAL A 186 4.64 -20.98 15.36
C VAL A 186 4.02 -22.37 15.16
N ALA A 187 4.83 -23.41 15.20
CA ALA A 187 4.42 -24.78 14.87
C ALA A 187 3.21 -25.28 15.67
N LYS A 188 3.04 -24.84 16.93
CA LYS A 188 1.86 -25.20 17.77
C LYS A 188 0.54 -24.63 17.25
N ASP A 189 0.58 -23.49 16.55
CA ASP A 189 -0.59 -22.78 16.04
C ASP A 189 -0.89 -23.13 14.56
N ARG A 190 -0.04 -23.96 13.93
CA ARG A 190 -0.15 -24.38 12.53
C ARG A 190 -1.56 -24.86 12.15
N ALA A 191 -2.18 -25.71 12.98
CA ALA A 191 -3.50 -26.24 12.68
C ALA A 191 -4.61 -25.17 12.73
N LYS A 192 -4.46 -24.18 13.61
CA LYS A 192 -5.36 -23.02 13.70
C LYS A 192 -5.16 -22.13 12.46
N PHE A 193 -3.92 -21.89 12.08
CA PHE A 193 -3.58 -21.11 10.90
C PHE A 193 -4.12 -21.76 9.61
N LEU A 194 -3.97 -23.08 9.44
CA LEU A 194 -4.54 -23.79 8.29
C LEU A 194 -6.06 -23.59 8.19
N LYS A 195 -6.79 -23.71 9.31
CA LYS A 195 -8.24 -23.43 9.31
C LYS A 195 -8.57 -22.00 8.91
N ARG A 196 -7.72 -21.02 9.28
CA ARG A 196 -7.89 -19.63 8.85
C ARG A 196 -7.71 -19.50 7.34
N LEU A 197 -6.67 -20.13 6.76
CA LEU A 197 -6.46 -20.18 5.32
C LEU A 197 -7.62 -20.84 4.57
N GLU A 198 -8.24 -21.87 5.14
CA GLU A 198 -9.40 -22.57 4.56
C GLU A 198 -10.69 -21.74 4.63
N SER A 199 -10.76 -20.74 5.49
CA SER A 199 -11.95 -19.90 5.71
C SER A 199 -11.89 -18.52 5.04
N LEU A 200 -10.77 -18.14 4.46
CA LEU A 200 -10.54 -16.84 3.85
C LEU A 200 -10.03 -16.99 2.41
N ASP A 201 -10.35 -16.00 1.58
CA ASP A 201 -9.92 -15.96 0.18
C ASP A 201 -8.46 -15.52 0.03
N CYS A 202 -7.98 -14.66 0.93
CA CYS A 202 -6.60 -14.17 0.96
C CYS A 202 -6.11 -13.92 2.39
N VAL A 203 -4.90 -14.41 2.70
CA VAL A 203 -4.18 -14.11 3.93
C VAL A 203 -2.77 -13.64 3.58
N LEU A 204 -2.50 -12.38 3.85
CA LEU A 204 -1.20 -11.72 3.68
C LEU A 204 -0.37 -11.98 4.94
N LEU A 205 0.67 -12.78 4.83
CA LEU A 205 1.53 -13.20 5.96
C LEU A 205 2.96 -12.73 5.75
N HIS A 206 3.53 -11.98 6.69
CA HIS A 206 4.98 -11.80 6.75
C HIS A 206 5.65 -13.16 6.89
N LEU A 207 6.43 -13.55 5.90
CA LEU A 207 6.94 -14.93 5.79
C LEU A 207 8.44 -14.94 5.51
N SER A 208 9.19 -15.52 6.44
CA SER A 208 10.63 -15.73 6.27
C SER A 208 11.39 -14.44 5.90
N GLU A 209 11.10 -13.38 6.64
CA GLU A 209 11.72 -12.07 6.48
C GLU A 209 13.12 -12.07 7.12
N GLY A 210 14.13 -12.15 6.27
CA GLY A 210 15.54 -12.24 6.65
C GLY A 210 16.31 -13.22 5.78
N THR A 211 17.59 -13.44 6.08
CA THR A 211 18.53 -14.22 5.27
C THR A 211 19.09 -15.45 5.98
N ASP A 212 18.82 -15.60 7.29
CA ASP A 212 19.34 -16.71 8.09
C ASP A 212 18.35 -17.89 8.21
N GLU A 213 18.84 -18.98 8.78
CA GLU A 213 18.03 -20.18 9.01
C GLU A 213 16.85 -19.90 9.97
N LYS A 214 16.99 -18.94 10.91
CA LYS A 214 15.90 -18.56 11.82
C LYS A 214 14.72 -17.96 11.05
N ALA A 215 15.00 -17.05 10.12
CA ALA A 215 13.96 -16.50 9.23
C ALA A 215 13.30 -17.61 8.40
N ARG A 216 14.08 -18.60 7.93
CA ARG A 216 13.53 -19.73 7.17
C ARG A 216 12.73 -20.70 8.04
N GLU A 217 13.04 -20.83 9.34
CA GLU A 217 12.28 -21.65 10.28
C GLU A 217 10.82 -21.21 10.40
N HIS A 218 10.49 -19.93 10.16
CA HIS A 218 9.12 -19.44 10.13
C HIS A 218 8.30 -20.12 9.01
N PHE A 219 8.87 -20.32 7.82
CA PHE A 219 8.22 -21.12 6.79
C PHE A 219 8.14 -22.60 7.18
N LEU A 220 9.24 -23.16 7.70
CA LEU A 220 9.28 -24.58 8.09
C LEU A 220 8.32 -24.91 9.23
N ALA A 221 7.95 -23.94 10.06
CA ALA A 221 6.94 -24.09 11.11
C ALA A 221 5.54 -24.38 10.54
N LEU A 222 5.29 -24.08 9.26
CA LEU A 222 4.06 -24.45 8.57
C LEU A 222 4.02 -25.93 8.14
N GLN A 223 5.15 -26.66 8.23
CA GLN A 223 5.19 -28.08 7.93
C GLN A 223 4.76 -28.91 9.14
N GLY A 224 3.86 -29.85 8.91
CA GLY A 224 3.43 -30.82 9.92
C GLY A 224 4.36 -32.02 10.04
N PRO A 225 4.22 -32.81 11.12
CA PRO A 225 5.08 -33.96 11.40
C PRO A 225 4.97 -35.07 10.35
N ASN A 226 3.90 -35.10 9.58
CA ASN A 226 3.68 -36.07 8.51
C ASN A 226 4.11 -35.54 7.13
N GLY A 227 4.73 -34.36 7.07
CA GLY A 227 5.14 -33.72 5.83
C GLY A 227 4.02 -32.94 5.12
N ASP A 228 2.84 -32.82 5.71
CA ASP A 228 1.74 -31.94 5.28
C ASP A 228 2.10 -30.48 5.57
N TRP A 229 1.50 -29.56 4.80
CA TRP A 229 1.77 -28.13 4.91
C TRP A 229 0.50 -27.34 5.23
N ALA A 230 0.59 -26.39 6.15
CA ALA A 230 -0.42 -25.35 6.35
C ALA A 230 -0.22 -24.22 5.35
N VAL A 231 -0.33 -24.56 4.07
CA VAL A 231 -0.19 -23.67 2.91
C VAL A 231 -1.30 -24.00 1.93
N THR A 232 -2.09 -23.00 1.55
CA THR A 232 -3.19 -23.12 0.58
C THR A 232 -3.11 -21.99 -0.45
N SER A 233 -3.98 -22.01 -1.44
CA SER A 233 -4.08 -20.94 -2.45
C SER A 233 -4.51 -19.59 -1.86
N SER A 234 -4.96 -19.55 -0.62
CA SER A 234 -5.29 -18.29 0.08
C SER A 234 -4.06 -17.61 0.70
N LEU A 235 -2.91 -18.32 0.81
CA LEU A 235 -1.70 -17.73 1.38
C LEU A 235 -0.98 -16.84 0.37
N ALA A 236 -0.69 -15.61 0.77
CA ALA A 236 0.26 -14.73 0.11
C ALA A 236 1.40 -14.39 1.08
N GLY A 237 2.58 -14.96 0.85
CA GLY A 237 3.75 -14.72 1.68
C GLY A 237 4.42 -13.39 1.34
N ILE A 238 4.53 -12.50 2.30
CA ILE A 238 5.24 -11.22 2.13
C ILE A 238 6.73 -11.44 2.40
N HIS A 239 7.58 -10.71 1.70
CA HIS A 239 9.05 -10.78 1.71
C HIS A 239 9.63 -12.08 1.16
N CYS A 240 9.46 -13.20 1.83
CA CYS A 240 9.96 -14.53 1.42
C CYS A 240 11.48 -14.60 1.17
N VAL A 241 12.28 -13.74 1.83
CA VAL A 241 13.72 -13.54 1.54
C VAL A 241 14.53 -14.82 1.82
N ALA A 242 14.24 -15.54 2.91
CA ALA A 242 14.96 -16.74 3.29
C ALA A 242 14.50 -18.02 2.56
N LEU A 243 13.48 -17.92 1.69
CA LEU A 243 12.98 -19.09 0.96
C LEU A 243 13.98 -19.56 -0.10
N GLN A 244 14.01 -20.87 -0.27
CA GLN A 244 14.84 -21.56 -1.25
C GLN A 244 13.96 -22.16 -2.36
N LYS A 245 14.55 -22.55 -3.48
CA LYS A 245 13.85 -23.20 -4.59
C LYS A 245 12.79 -24.22 -4.16
N LYS A 246 13.17 -25.16 -3.30
CA LYS A 246 12.25 -26.21 -2.81
C LYS A 246 11.06 -25.68 -2.00
N ASP A 247 11.20 -24.49 -1.40
CA ASP A 247 10.16 -23.85 -0.62
C ASP A 247 9.18 -23.15 -1.57
N PHE A 248 9.66 -22.56 -2.65
CA PHE A 248 8.80 -22.05 -3.74
C PHE A 248 8.03 -23.17 -4.45
N ASP A 249 8.63 -24.38 -4.59
CA ASP A 249 7.90 -25.55 -5.11
C ASP A 249 6.70 -25.93 -4.22
N VAL A 250 6.81 -25.75 -2.89
CA VAL A 250 5.68 -25.97 -1.95
C VAL A 250 4.61 -24.92 -2.15
N LEU A 251 4.97 -23.63 -2.22
CA LEU A 251 4.02 -22.55 -2.48
C LEU A 251 3.28 -22.76 -3.81
N ALA A 252 4.02 -23.02 -4.88
CA ALA A 252 3.45 -23.23 -6.21
C ALA A 252 2.49 -24.44 -6.25
N LYS A 253 2.87 -25.56 -5.62
CA LYS A 253 2.01 -26.76 -5.53
C LYS A 253 0.69 -26.49 -4.80
N ALA A 254 0.70 -25.62 -3.80
CA ALA A 254 -0.48 -25.20 -3.06
C ALA A 254 -1.30 -24.11 -3.78
N GLY A 255 -0.76 -23.50 -4.84
CA GLY A 255 -1.33 -22.32 -5.49
C GLY A 255 -1.20 -21.04 -4.68
N ALA A 256 -0.29 -21.02 -3.70
CA ALA A 256 0.02 -19.86 -2.88
C ALA A 256 0.77 -18.79 -3.69
N SER A 257 0.75 -17.56 -3.19
CA SER A 257 1.33 -16.38 -3.82
C SER A 257 2.45 -15.78 -2.99
N MET A 258 3.17 -14.81 -3.56
CA MET A 258 4.22 -14.04 -2.89
C MET A 258 4.00 -12.55 -3.13
N VAL A 259 4.30 -11.71 -2.12
CA VAL A 259 4.40 -10.26 -2.25
C VAL A 259 5.86 -9.85 -2.06
N TRP A 260 6.43 -9.22 -3.06
CA TRP A 260 7.83 -8.83 -3.10
C TRP A 260 8.01 -7.37 -2.69
N SER A 261 8.96 -7.09 -1.79
CA SER A 261 9.32 -5.74 -1.32
C SER A 261 10.83 -5.53 -1.48
N PRO A 262 11.31 -5.32 -2.73
CA PRO A 262 12.75 -5.33 -3.03
C PRO A 262 13.55 -4.30 -2.25
N LEU A 263 13.11 -3.04 -2.15
CA LEU A 263 13.90 -2.01 -1.49
C LEU A 263 14.05 -2.27 0.01
N SER A 264 12.95 -2.55 0.68
CA SER A 264 12.98 -2.82 2.12
C SER A 264 13.87 -4.03 2.42
N ASN A 265 13.76 -5.10 1.63
CA ASN A 265 14.63 -6.26 1.79
C ASN A 265 16.10 -5.91 1.62
N LEU A 266 16.47 -5.11 0.62
CA LEU A 266 17.84 -4.71 0.39
C LEU A 266 18.39 -3.81 1.50
N LEU A 267 17.60 -2.83 1.96
CA LEU A 267 18.02 -1.91 3.03
C LEU A 267 18.22 -2.64 4.37
N LEU A 268 17.35 -3.58 4.70
CA LEU A 268 17.39 -4.29 5.96
C LEU A 268 18.37 -5.48 5.94
N TYR A 269 18.43 -6.23 4.82
CA TYR A 269 19.14 -7.52 4.76
C TYR A 269 20.23 -7.60 3.69
N GLY A 270 20.37 -6.60 2.82
CA GLY A 270 21.31 -6.61 1.70
C GLY A 270 20.97 -7.63 0.61
N GLN A 271 19.87 -8.34 0.76
CA GLN A 271 19.39 -9.38 -0.16
C GLN A 271 17.87 -9.29 -0.27
N THR A 272 17.31 -9.85 -1.32
CA THR A 272 15.87 -9.95 -1.53
C THR A 272 15.47 -11.36 -1.94
N ALA A 273 14.16 -11.66 -1.97
CA ALA A 273 13.66 -12.94 -2.42
C ALA A 273 14.10 -13.26 -3.86
N ASP A 274 14.35 -14.52 -4.14
CA ASP A 274 14.64 -15.00 -5.50
C ASP A 274 13.35 -15.09 -6.32
N VAL A 275 12.96 -13.96 -6.90
CA VAL A 275 11.75 -13.85 -7.74
C VAL A 275 11.87 -14.71 -9.00
N SER A 276 13.08 -14.92 -9.51
CA SER A 276 13.32 -15.77 -10.69
C SER A 276 12.99 -17.23 -10.38
N GLU A 277 13.46 -17.75 -9.24
CA GLU A 277 13.13 -19.11 -8.77
C GLU A 277 11.64 -19.25 -8.43
N ALA A 278 11.03 -18.23 -7.74
CA ALA A 278 9.60 -18.23 -7.45
C ALA A 278 8.76 -18.31 -8.73
N ARG A 279 9.09 -17.49 -9.73
CA ARG A 279 8.45 -17.50 -11.05
C ARG A 279 8.64 -18.84 -11.78
N ALA A 280 9.88 -19.35 -11.79
CA ALA A 280 10.18 -20.65 -12.43
C ALA A 280 9.39 -21.81 -11.80
N ALA A 281 9.13 -21.75 -10.49
CA ALA A 281 8.26 -22.68 -9.79
C ALA A 281 6.76 -22.49 -10.11
N GLY A 282 6.36 -21.31 -10.63
CA GLY A 282 4.97 -20.95 -10.93
C GLY A 282 4.24 -20.23 -9.80
N VAL A 283 4.98 -19.62 -8.85
CA VAL A 283 4.41 -18.79 -7.77
C VAL A 283 3.92 -17.47 -8.37
N LEU A 284 2.65 -17.13 -8.16
CA LEU A 284 2.10 -15.83 -8.51
C LEU A 284 2.71 -14.76 -7.59
N THR A 285 3.34 -13.74 -8.18
CA THR A 285 4.03 -12.69 -7.44
C THR A 285 3.32 -11.36 -7.63
N ALA A 286 3.14 -10.62 -6.54
CA ALA A 286 2.73 -9.21 -6.48
C ALA A 286 3.86 -8.36 -5.91
N LEU A 287 3.69 -7.03 -5.86
CA LEU A 287 4.64 -6.04 -5.36
C LEU A 287 4.01 -5.24 -4.22
N GLY A 288 4.84 -4.77 -3.29
CA GLY A 288 4.49 -3.80 -2.27
C GLY A 288 5.73 -3.05 -1.78
N PRO A 289 5.67 -1.72 -1.54
CA PRO A 289 6.81 -0.92 -1.10
C PRO A 289 7.18 -1.14 0.37
N ASP A 290 6.36 -1.84 1.13
CA ASP A 290 6.45 -2.04 2.57
C ASP A 290 6.05 -0.77 3.36
N TRP A 291 6.86 0.28 3.31
CA TRP A 291 6.65 1.57 3.97
C TRP A 291 7.72 2.59 3.56
N SER A 292 7.52 3.89 3.94
CA SER A 292 8.53 4.93 3.67
C SER A 292 9.82 4.78 4.49
N PRO A 293 9.81 4.29 5.76
CA PRO A 293 11.04 4.19 6.55
C PRO A 293 12.13 3.27 5.97
N SER A 294 11.78 2.21 5.25
CA SER A 294 12.77 1.38 4.55
C SER A 294 12.37 0.98 3.14
N GLY A 295 11.39 1.65 2.55
CA GLY A 295 10.88 1.36 1.21
C GLY A 295 10.89 2.58 0.30
N SER A 296 10.30 2.46 -0.86
CA SER A 296 10.35 3.45 -1.95
C SER A 296 9.19 4.44 -1.92
N LYS A 297 8.83 5.00 -0.77
CA LYS A 297 7.75 5.98 -0.60
C LYS A 297 6.37 5.59 -1.18
N ASN A 298 6.33 4.85 -2.31
CA ASN A 298 5.10 4.47 -3.01
C ASN A 298 5.33 3.36 -4.04
N LEU A 299 4.25 2.75 -4.50
CA LEU A 299 4.28 1.62 -5.42
C LEU A 299 4.84 1.97 -6.82
N LEU A 300 4.67 3.22 -7.30
CA LEU A 300 5.25 3.65 -8.58
C LEU A 300 6.79 3.70 -8.52
N GLY A 301 7.34 4.15 -7.41
CA GLY A 301 8.77 4.09 -7.12
C GLY A 301 9.28 2.66 -6.99
N GLU A 302 8.54 1.81 -6.27
CA GLU A 302 8.89 0.40 -6.08
C GLU A 302 8.92 -0.38 -7.39
N LEU A 303 8.02 -0.09 -8.33
CA LEU A 303 8.06 -0.67 -9.69
C LEU A 303 9.39 -0.39 -10.41
N LYS A 304 9.88 0.84 -10.34
CA LYS A 304 11.17 1.22 -10.96
C LYS A 304 12.32 0.49 -10.30
N LEU A 305 12.30 0.43 -8.99
CA LEU A 305 13.32 -0.26 -8.21
C LEU A 305 13.27 -1.78 -8.46
N ALA A 306 12.09 -2.37 -8.52
CA ALA A 306 11.92 -3.79 -8.87
C ALA A 306 12.54 -4.11 -10.24
N LYS A 307 12.38 -3.22 -11.24
CA LYS A 307 13.02 -3.36 -12.55
C LYS A 307 14.54 -3.29 -12.45
N LEU A 308 15.09 -2.36 -11.68
CA LEU A 308 16.54 -2.27 -11.45
C LEU A 308 17.07 -3.53 -10.77
N VAL A 309 16.43 -3.96 -9.70
CA VAL A 309 16.84 -5.13 -8.91
C VAL A 309 16.76 -6.41 -9.75
N ASP A 310 15.71 -6.60 -10.53
CA ASP A 310 15.62 -7.73 -11.47
C ASP A 310 16.78 -7.70 -12.47
N SER A 311 17.07 -6.54 -13.06
CA SER A 311 18.18 -6.38 -14.01
C SER A 311 19.54 -6.70 -13.39
N VAL A 312 19.80 -6.24 -12.17
CA VAL A 312 21.05 -6.52 -11.43
C VAL A 312 21.19 -8.01 -11.09
N ASN A 313 20.08 -8.67 -10.77
CA ASN A 313 20.04 -10.10 -10.46
C ASN A 313 20.02 -11.03 -11.69
N GLY A 314 20.29 -10.50 -12.88
CA GLY A 314 20.39 -11.29 -14.11
C GLY A 314 19.20 -11.15 -15.05
N GLY A 315 18.18 -10.42 -14.66
CA GLY A 315 16.98 -10.14 -15.45
C GLY A 315 16.09 -11.40 -15.62
N GLY A 316 14.90 -11.18 -16.12
CA GLY A 316 13.95 -12.28 -16.38
C GLY A 316 12.53 -11.79 -16.43
N LEU A 317 12.26 -10.60 -15.89
CA LEU A 317 10.96 -9.96 -15.95
C LEU A 317 10.92 -8.95 -17.11
N SER A 318 9.95 -9.12 -17.99
CA SER A 318 9.63 -8.09 -18.98
C SER A 318 8.94 -6.89 -18.32
N ASP A 319 8.89 -5.74 -19.01
CA ASP A 319 8.14 -4.58 -18.53
C ASP A 319 6.65 -4.90 -18.28
N VAL A 320 6.08 -5.81 -19.06
CA VAL A 320 4.71 -6.31 -18.86
C VAL A 320 4.62 -7.11 -17.56
N ASP A 321 5.57 -8.03 -17.31
CA ASP A 321 5.60 -8.82 -16.07
C ASP A 321 5.69 -7.89 -14.85
N LEU A 322 6.56 -6.88 -14.93
CA LEU A 322 6.74 -5.91 -13.83
C LEU A 322 5.48 -5.10 -13.55
N ILE A 323 4.80 -4.56 -14.59
CA ILE A 323 3.52 -3.85 -14.39
C ILE A 323 2.46 -4.80 -13.81
N ALA A 324 2.46 -6.06 -14.24
CA ALA A 324 1.54 -7.06 -13.71
C ALA A 324 1.69 -7.27 -12.20
N LEU A 325 2.91 -7.10 -11.63
CA LEU A 325 3.15 -7.21 -10.18
C LEU A 325 2.36 -6.17 -9.36
N ALA A 326 1.97 -5.04 -9.96
CA ALA A 326 1.23 -3.96 -9.31
C ALA A 326 -0.19 -3.76 -9.86
N THR A 327 -0.68 -4.64 -10.72
CA THR A 327 -2.00 -4.53 -11.36
C THR A 327 -2.76 -5.85 -11.33
N ARG A 328 -2.70 -6.67 -12.39
CA ARG A 328 -3.49 -7.90 -12.53
C ARG A 328 -3.09 -9.01 -11.55
N ASN A 329 -1.81 -9.09 -11.16
CA ASN A 329 -1.37 -10.13 -10.23
C ASN A 329 -1.93 -9.93 -8.82
N PRO A 330 -1.79 -8.74 -8.18
CA PRO A 330 -2.42 -8.51 -6.89
C PRO A 330 -3.94 -8.66 -6.93
N ALA A 331 -4.62 -8.27 -8.01
CA ALA A 331 -6.05 -8.53 -8.17
C ALA A 331 -6.35 -10.05 -8.13
N LYS A 332 -5.52 -10.89 -8.77
CA LYS A 332 -5.66 -12.36 -8.70
C LYS A 332 -5.36 -12.91 -7.31
N VAL A 333 -4.35 -12.38 -6.61
CA VAL A 333 -4.04 -12.77 -5.23
C VAL A 333 -5.24 -12.54 -4.32
N LEU A 334 -5.92 -11.39 -4.47
CA LEU A 334 -7.11 -11.01 -3.72
C LEU A 334 -8.40 -11.71 -4.18
N ARG A 335 -8.40 -12.44 -5.31
CA ARG A 335 -9.61 -12.94 -5.99
C ARG A 335 -10.52 -11.83 -6.53
N TRP A 336 -9.95 -10.71 -6.88
CA TRP A 336 -10.63 -9.51 -7.41
C TRP A 336 -10.45 -9.33 -8.92
N ASP A 337 -9.84 -10.29 -9.60
CA ASP A 337 -9.47 -10.18 -11.02
C ASP A 337 -10.66 -10.09 -11.98
N GLU A 338 -11.86 -10.47 -11.55
CA GLU A 338 -13.11 -10.17 -12.29
C GLU A 338 -13.52 -8.70 -12.19
N GLN A 339 -13.03 -7.96 -11.19
CA GLN A 339 -13.43 -6.58 -10.89
C GLN A 339 -12.34 -5.55 -11.18
N LEU A 340 -11.07 -5.89 -10.99
CA LEU A 340 -9.94 -4.97 -10.96
C LEU A 340 -8.70 -5.54 -11.69
N GLY A 341 -7.65 -4.74 -11.75
CA GLY A 341 -6.31 -5.13 -12.21
C GLY A 341 -6.08 -5.01 -13.70
N THR A 342 -7.14 -4.75 -14.49
CA THR A 342 -7.04 -4.57 -15.96
C THR A 342 -8.01 -3.48 -16.42
N VAL A 343 -7.75 -2.88 -17.60
CA VAL A 343 -8.67 -1.91 -18.23
C VAL A 343 -9.53 -2.67 -19.24
N GLU A 344 -10.64 -3.25 -18.78
CA GLU A 344 -11.55 -4.05 -19.58
C GLU A 344 -13.01 -3.69 -19.32
N ALA A 345 -13.86 -3.86 -20.32
CA ALA A 345 -15.28 -3.62 -20.17
C ALA A 345 -15.92 -4.54 -19.09
N GLY A 346 -16.77 -3.98 -18.26
CA GLY A 346 -17.42 -4.65 -17.14
C GLY A 346 -16.68 -4.52 -15.80
N LYS A 347 -15.40 -4.17 -15.80
CA LYS A 347 -14.62 -3.96 -14.58
C LYS A 347 -14.79 -2.55 -14.02
N ARG A 348 -14.39 -2.37 -12.77
CA ARG A 348 -14.39 -1.07 -12.11
C ARG A 348 -13.38 -0.14 -12.76
N ALA A 349 -13.73 1.11 -12.83
CA ALA A 349 -12.87 2.14 -13.41
C ALA A 349 -11.88 2.67 -12.38
N ASP A 350 -10.91 1.84 -12.04
CA ASP A 350 -9.70 2.22 -11.32
C ASP A 350 -8.59 2.44 -12.36
N LEU A 351 -8.21 3.70 -12.58
CA LEU A 351 -7.36 4.09 -13.68
C LEU A 351 -6.23 5.01 -13.22
N LEU A 352 -5.04 4.78 -13.77
CA LEU A 352 -3.88 5.66 -13.70
C LEU A 352 -3.58 6.22 -15.09
N VAL A 353 -3.57 7.53 -15.22
CA VAL A 353 -3.15 8.22 -16.46
C VAL A 353 -1.85 8.96 -16.19
N VAL A 354 -0.82 8.64 -16.96
CA VAL A 354 0.45 9.37 -16.92
C VAL A 354 0.70 10.12 -18.22
N SER A 355 1.46 11.21 -18.15
CA SER A 355 1.75 12.08 -19.29
C SER A 355 2.53 11.34 -20.38
N GLY A 356 2.25 11.67 -21.66
CA GLY A 356 2.93 11.12 -22.84
C GLY A 356 2.36 9.78 -23.31
N ALA A 357 2.48 9.54 -24.63
CA ALA A 357 1.98 8.35 -25.30
C ALA A 357 2.93 7.87 -26.42
N THR A 358 4.23 8.15 -26.28
CA THR A 358 5.26 7.78 -27.28
C THR A 358 6.14 6.65 -26.76
N GLY A 359 6.85 5.98 -27.65
CA GLY A 359 7.72 4.87 -27.34
C GLY A 359 6.97 3.58 -26.99
N ASP A 360 7.67 2.62 -26.41
CA ASP A 360 7.06 1.39 -25.92
C ASP A 360 6.07 1.69 -24.80
N ALA A 361 4.91 1.07 -24.84
CA ALA A 361 3.81 1.40 -23.94
C ALA A 361 4.03 0.89 -22.52
N HIS A 362 4.69 -0.26 -22.37
CA HIS A 362 4.98 -0.84 -21.06
C HIS A 362 6.23 -0.19 -20.44
N ALA A 363 7.30 -0.02 -21.21
CA ALA A 363 8.50 0.67 -20.76
C ALA A 363 8.23 2.12 -20.30
N HIS A 364 7.19 2.74 -20.87
CA HIS A 364 6.83 4.13 -20.59
C HIS A 364 6.55 4.40 -19.11
N LEU A 365 5.87 3.49 -18.39
CA LEU A 365 5.52 3.69 -16.97
C LEU A 365 6.79 3.85 -16.11
N PHE A 366 7.86 3.11 -16.41
CA PHE A 366 9.11 3.14 -15.64
C PHE A 366 9.92 4.44 -15.83
N THR A 367 9.54 5.26 -16.80
CA THR A 367 10.15 6.58 -17.02
C THR A 367 9.33 7.73 -16.42
N ARG A 368 8.27 7.41 -15.68
CA ARG A 368 7.35 8.41 -15.10
C ARG A 368 7.56 8.52 -13.60
N SER A 369 7.22 9.67 -13.06
CA SER A 369 7.19 9.93 -11.61
C SER A 369 5.85 10.55 -11.23
N GLU A 370 5.64 10.85 -9.97
CA GLU A 370 4.36 11.37 -9.46
C GLU A 370 3.97 12.70 -10.14
N HIS A 371 4.96 13.50 -10.54
CA HIS A 371 4.68 14.75 -11.27
C HIS A 371 4.13 14.52 -12.68
N ASP A 372 4.31 13.32 -13.25
CA ASP A 372 3.75 12.92 -14.55
C ASP A 372 2.35 12.32 -14.44
N VAL A 373 1.84 12.09 -13.22
CA VAL A 373 0.48 11.60 -13.02
C VAL A 373 -0.52 12.69 -13.41
N GLU A 374 -1.28 12.45 -14.46
CA GLU A 374 -2.26 13.39 -15.02
C GLU A 374 -3.67 13.16 -14.49
N LEU A 375 -3.99 11.91 -14.08
CA LEU A 375 -5.28 11.56 -13.51
C LEU A 375 -5.21 10.23 -12.77
N VAL A 376 -5.83 10.17 -11.60
CA VAL A 376 -6.14 8.93 -10.87
C VAL A 376 -7.66 8.88 -10.67
N VAL A 377 -8.24 7.75 -11.06
CA VAL A 377 -9.67 7.46 -10.92
C VAL A 377 -9.81 6.25 -10.02
N VAL A 378 -10.67 6.34 -9.02
CA VAL A 378 -11.02 5.24 -8.12
C VAL A 378 -12.55 5.04 -8.18
N ASN A 379 -12.99 3.83 -8.44
CA ASN A 379 -14.43 3.52 -8.63
C ASN A 379 -15.14 4.48 -9.61
N GLY A 380 -14.46 4.86 -10.70
CA GLY A 380 -15.01 5.80 -11.69
C GLY A 380 -15.09 7.26 -11.22
N VAL A 381 -14.59 7.58 -10.04
CA VAL A 381 -14.52 8.95 -9.52
C VAL A 381 -13.11 9.52 -9.72
N PRO A 382 -12.96 10.65 -10.43
CA PRO A 382 -11.68 11.34 -10.53
C PRO A 382 -11.22 11.86 -9.15
N ARG A 383 -10.12 11.32 -8.63
CA ARG A 383 -9.65 11.60 -7.26
C ARG A 383 -8.45 12.55 -7.19
N TYR A 384 -7.53 12.40 -8.12
CA TYR A 384 -6.33 13.22 -8.19
C TYR A 384 -5.94 13.47 -9.63
N GLY A 385 -5.37 14.62 -9.93
CA GLY A 385 -4.81 14.87 -11.26
C GLY A 385 -4.57 16.33 -11.59
N ALA A 386 -4.19 16.57 -12.86
CA ALA A 386 -3.98 17.91 -13.38
C ALA A 386 -5.23 18.77 -13.23
N SER A 387 -5.08 19.98 -12.69
CA SER A 387 -6.21 20.85 -12.33
C SER A 387 -7.18 21.09 -13.49
N THR A 388 -6.67 21.18 -14.72
CA THR A 388 -7.50 21.36 -15.92
C THR A 388 -8.33 20.13 -16.27
N THR A 389 -7.76 18.93 -16.11
CA THR A 389 -8.42 17.64 -16.33
C THR A 389 -9.49 17.40 -15.28
N MET A 390 -9.14 17.57 -14.01
CA MET A 390 -10.05 17.39 -12.88
C MET A 390 -11.27 18.31 -12.95
N ARG A 391 -11.08 19.61 -13.30
CA ARG A 391 -12.21 20.56 -13.45
C ARG A 391 -13.17 20.15 -14.56
N LYS A 392 -12.67 19.59 -15.67
CA LYS A 392 -13.53 19.12 -16.77
C LYS A 392 -14.34 17.90 -16.40
N LEU A 393 -13.77 16.96 -15.64
CA LEU A 393 -14.41 15.71 -15.23
C LEU A 393 -15.40 15.92 -14.08
N LEU A 394 -15.03 16.72 -13.09
CA LEU A 394 -15.84 16.98 -11.90
C LEU A 394 -16.96 18.03 -12.12
N GLY A 395 -16.81 18.89 -13.16
CA GLY A 395 -17.76 19.96 -13.38
C GLY A 395 -17.93 20.87 -12.15
N GLU A 396 -19.16 21.05 -11.67
CA GLU A 396 -19.45 21.86 -10.47
C GLU A 396 -18.84 21.30 -9.19
N SER A 397 -18.69 19.98 -9.08
CA SER A 397 -18.05 19.33 -7.93
C SER A 397 -16.57 19.68 -7.77
N ALA A 398 -15.92 20.22 -8.81
CA ALA A 398 -14.54 20.70 -8.72
C ALA A 398 -14.35 21.82 -7.69
N ALA A 399 -15.42 22.50 -7.29
CA ALA A 399 -15.38 23.51 -6.21
C ALA A 399 -15.09 22.88 -4.82
N GLN A 400 -15.31 21.58 -4.66
CA GLN A 400 -15.04 20.83 -3.44
C GLN A 400 -13.64 20.20 -3.43
N ALA A 401 -12.92 20.25 -4.57
CA ALA A 401 -11.60 19.68 -4.68
C ALA A 401 -10.54 20.61 -4.05
N GLU A 402 -9.59 20.02 -3.35
CA GLU A 402 -8.47 20.72 -2.74
C GLU A 402 -7.38 20.99 -3.76
N ALA A 403 -6.78 22.19 -3.70
CA ALA A 403 -5.64 22.53 -4.53
C ALA A 403 -4.36 21.93 -3.92
N GLY A 404 -3.55 21.31 -4.76
CA GLY A 404 -2.24 20.79 -4.42
C GLY A 404 -1.22 21.04 -5.52
N SER A 405 -0.02 20.54 -5.32
CA SER A 405 1.02 20.53 -6.35
C SER A 405 1.83 19.22 -6.27
N ALA A 406 2.40 18.84 -7.41
CA ALA A 406 3.41 17.80 -7.50
C ALA A 406 4.47 18.29 -8.48
N GLY A 407 5.72 18.40 -8.04
CA GLY A 407 6.80 18.94 -8.85
C GLY A 407 6.50 20.32 -9.43
N GLY A 408 5.89 21.22 -8.66
CA GLY A 408 5.50 22.56 -9.08
C GLY A 408 4.30 22.62 -10.05
N ARG A 409 3.71 21.50 -10.43
CA ARG A 409 2.52 21.43 -11.30
C ARG A 409 1.24 21.49 -10.47
N ALA A 410 0.30 22.37 -10.85
CA ALA A 410 -0.99 22.50 -10.18
C ALA A 410 -1.82 21.23 -10.31
N ARG A 411 -2.27 20.71 -9.17
CA ARG A 411 -3.07 19.50 -9.02
C ARG A 411 -4.37 19.80 -8.27
N LEU A 412 -5.35 18.94 -8.43
CA LEU A 412 -6.54 18.91 -7.58
C LEU A 412 -6.69 17.52 -6.98
N LEU A 413 -7.11 17.48 -5.71
CA LEU A 413 -7.53 16.29 -4.98
C LEU A 413 -9.01 16.41 -4.67
N PHE A 414 -9.81 15.44 -5.11
CA PHE A 414 -11.23 15.36 -4.78
C PHE A 414 -11.42 14.32 -3.68
N LEU A 415 -11.42 14.80 -2.44
CA LEU A 415 -11.44 13.97 -1.22
C LEU A 415 -12.83 13.81 -0.61
N THR A 416 -13.86 14.38 -1.26
CA THR A 416 -15.26 14.23 -0.84
C THR A 416 -15.72 12.80 -1.08
N GLN A 417 -16.37 12.21 -0.08
CA GLN A 417 -16.95 10.87 -0.12
C GLN A 417 -18.45 10.96 0.20
N ALA A 418 -19.26 10.06 -0.37
CA ALA A 418 -20.70 9.97 -0.07
C ALA A 418 -20.90 9.60 1.42
N THR A 419 -20.08 8.70 1.94
CA THR A 419 -20.05 8.30 3.34
C THR A 419 -18.62 8.40 3.84
N GLY A 420 -18.22 9.60 4.26
CA GLY A 420 -16.87 9.81 4.79
C GLY A 420 -16.63 9.05 6.10
N ASP A 421 -15.42 8.54 6.27
CA ASP A 421 -15.01 7.93 7.54
C ASP A 421 -15.04 9.00 8.67
N PRO A 422 -15.71 8.71 9.80
CA PRO A 422 -15.84 9.66 10.90
C PRO A 422 -14.49 10.08 11.51
N VAL A 423 -13.44 9.27 11.35
CA VAL A 423 -12.10 9.58 11.87
C VAL A 423 -11.48 10.76 11.14
N THR A 424 -11.42 10.72 9.80
CA THR A 424 -10.87 11.87 9.06
C THR A 424 -11.81 13.05 9.03
N GLY A 425 -13.11 12.78 9.13
CA GLY A 425 -14.11 13.84 9.13
C GLY A 425 -13.91 14.79 7.95
N LYS A 426 -13.60 16.05 8.29
CA LYS A 426 -13.41 17.15 7.33
C LYS A 426 -11.95 17.62 7.22
N VAL A 427 -10.99 16.86 7.75
CA VAL A 427 -9.57 17.27 7.69
C VAL A 427 -9.13 17.34 6.24
N SER A 428 -8.67 18.51 5.81
CA SER A 428 -8.08 18.75 4.50
C SER A 428 -6.64 18.22 4.45
N LEU A 429 -6.10 18.01 3.24
CA LEU A 429 -4.69 17.64 3.09
C LEU A 429 -3.77 18.71 3.69
N LYS A 430 -4.12 20.00 3.50
CA LYS A 430 -3.32 21.09 4.08
C LYS A 430 -3.29 21.02 5.60
N GLU A 431 -4.44 20.87 6.25
CA GLU A 431 -4.52 20.75 7.71
C GLU A 431 -3.77 19.51 8.21
N ALA A 432 -3.91 18.38 7.52
CA ALA A 432 -3.18 17.16 7.84
C ALA A 432 -1.66 17.36 7.75
N THR A 433 -1.19 18.03 6.69
CA THR A 433 0.23 18.35 6.50
C THR A 433 0.75 19.25 7.61
N ASP A 434 0.02 20.33 7.91
CA ASP A 434 0.43 21.29 8.94
C ASP A 434 0.47 20.65 10.34
N LEU A 435 -0.55 19.83 10.67
CA LEU A 435 -0.60 19.10 11.94
C LEU A 435 0.54 18.11 12.08
N LEU A 436 0.78 17.28 11.06
CA LEU A 436 1.83 16.27 11.13
C LEU A 436 3.23 16.89 11.17
N ALA A 437 3.45 17.97 10.43
CA ALA A 437 4.72 18.70 10.49
C ALA A 437 4.96 19.27 11.90
N ASP A 438 3.94 19.87 12.53
CA ASP A 438 4.02 20.34 13.92
C ASP A 438 4.23 19.18 14.89
N GLY A 439 3.44 18.11 14.77
CA GLY A 439 3.52 16.94 15.65
C GLY A 439 4.89 16.25 15.62
N LEU A 440 5.44 16.03 14.43
CA LEU A 440 6.77 15.43 14.26
C LEU A 440 7.88 16.36 14.81
N HIS A 441 7.73 17.67 14.66
CA HIS A 441 8.69 18.61 15.25
C HIS A 441 8.65 18.62 16.78
N ARG A 442 7.46 18.40 17.37
CA ARG A 442 7.22 18.46 18.82
C ARG A 442 7.25 17.11 19.53
N LEU A 443 7.70 16.04 18.87
CA LEU A 443 7.72 14.70 19.44
C LEU A 443 8.25 14.60 20.89
N PRO A 444 9.40 15.23 21.26
CA PRO A 444 9.89 15.17 22.65
C PRO A 444 8.96 15.81 23.67
N GLU A 445 8.17 16.79 23.26
CA GLU A 445 7.17 17.46 24.10
C GLU A 445 5.93 16.58 24.26
N LEU A 446 5.37 16.11 23.12
CA LEU A 446 4.18 15.27 23.07
C LEU A 446 4.37 13.95 23.82
N ALA A 447 5.56 13.36 23.73
CA ALA A 447 5.88 12.12 24.45
C ALA A 447 5.71 12.27 25.97
N LYS A 448 6.00 13.47 26.54
CA LYS A 448 5.79 13.74 27.99
C LYS A 448 4.31 13.72 28.37
N ASP A 449 3.45 14.07 27.45
CA ASP A 449 2.01 14.15 27.67
C ASP A 449 1.33 12.80 27.45
N VAL A 450 1.80 12.01 26.49
CA VAL A 450 1.32 10.64 26.26
C VAL A 450 1.49 9.76 27.52
N ASP A 451 2.62 9.90 28.23
CA ASP A 451 2.90 9.16 29.46
C ASP A 451 1.96 9.56 30.64
N LYS A 452 1.19 10.65 30.48
CA LYS A 452 0.33 11.20 31.55
C LYS A 452 -1.16 11.22 31.18
N GLN A 453 -1.50 10.87 29.93
CA GLN A 453 -2.86 11.05 29.41
C GLN A 453 -3.90 10.20 30.13
N LYS A 454 -5.01 10.86 30.49
CA LYS A 454 -6.29 10.22 30.72
C LYS A 454 -7.01 10.13 29.39
N VAL A 455 -7.01 8.94 28.80
CA VAL A 455 -7.71 8.66 27.55
C VAL A 455 -9.20 8.46 27.80
N SER A 456 -10.05 8.97 26.89
CA SER A 456 -11.47 8.64 26.86
C SER A 456 -11.67 7.25 26.24
N PRO A 457 -12.62 6.45 26.73
CA PRO A 457 -12.95 5.16 26.10
C PRO A 457 -13.31 5.29 24.61
N ASP A 458 -13.85 6.44 24.19
CA ASP A 458 -14.27 6.70 22.81
C ASP A 458 -13.14 7.29 21.93
N ASP A 459 -11.99 7.63 22.52
CA ASP A 459 -10.85 8.11 21.75
C ASP A 459 -10.37 6.99 20.82
N THR A 460 -10.13 7.33 19.54
CA THR A 460 -9.64 6.41 18.53
C THR A 460 -8.15 6.59 18.36
N PHE A 461 -7.43 5.50 18.20
CA PHE A 461 -6.01 5.47 17.90
C PHE A 461 -5.71 4.54 16.72
N LEU A 462 -4.53 4.69 16.12
CA LEU A 462 -4.04 3.76 15.09
C LEU A 462 -3.43 2.54 15.75
N VAL A 463 -3.82 1.36 15.29
CA VAL A 463 -3.13 0.12 15.65
C VAL A 463 -1.81 0.09 14.88
N LEU A 464 -0.71 -0.04 15.58
CA LEU A 464 0.62 -0.14 15.02
C LEU A 464 1.06 -1.60 14.98
N ASP A 465 1.91 -1.95 14.03
CA ASP A 465 2.31 -3.34 13.77
C ASP A 465 2.93 -4.04 14.97
N HIS A 466 3.72 -3.28 15.79
CA HIS A 466 4.29 -3.84 17.00
C HIS A 466 3.26 -4.19 18.09
N GLU A 467 2.05 -3.63 18.01
CA GLU A 467 0.93 -3.99 18.91
C GLU A 467 0.26 -5.29 18.46
N GLU A 468 0.30 -5.60 17.16
CA GLU A 468 -0.15 -6.87 16.61
C GLU A 468 0.82 -8.02 16.93
N GLU A 469 2.11 -7.75 17.03
CA GLU A 469 3.13 -8.75 17.40
C GLU A 469 2.96 -9.28 18.83
N ASP A 470 2.42 -8.48 19.75
CA ASP A 470 2.12 -8.89 21.13
C ASP A 470 0.86 -9.79 21.23
N GLY A 471 0.31 -10.22 20.09
CA GLY A 471 -0.74 -11.24 20.02
C GLY A 471 -2.15 -10.70 20.19
N VAL A 472 -2.37 -9.45 19.87
CA VAL A 472 -3.73 -8.90 19.70
C VAL A 472 -4.37 -9.59 18.50
N ASP A 473 -5.20 -10.59 18.76
CA ASP A 473 -6.02 -11.27 17.74
C ASP A 473 -7.04 -10.24 17.23
N LEU A 474 -6.83 -9.69 16.03
CA LEU A 474 -7.70 -8.71 15.37
C LEU A 474 -9.12 -9.21 15.04
N ARG A 475 -9.58 -10.28 15.69
CA ARG A 475 -10.99 -10.64 15.70
C ARG A 475 -11.72 -9.84 16.77
N PRO A 476 -12.99 -9.45 16.53
CA PRO A 476 -13.80 -8.84 17.56
C PRO A 476 -14.04 -9.86 18.69
N HIS A 477 -13.12 -9.94 19.62
CA HIS A 477 -13.38 -10.55 20.90
C HIS A 477 -14.05 -9.48 21.76
N LEU A 478 -15.31 -9.70 22.11
CA LEU A 478 -15.95 -8.95 23.18
C LEU A 478 -15.13 -9.16 24.45
N PRO A 479 -14.48 -8.14 25.02
CA PRO A 479 -13.72 -8.32 26.25
C PRO A 479 -14.68 -8.63 27.40
N GLY A 480 -14.31 -9.62 28.18
CA GLY A 480 -14.82 -9.69 29.53
C GLY A 480 -14.37 -8.48 30.36
N PRO A 481 -15.06 -8.09 31.41
CA PRO A 481 -14.81 -6.88 32.16
C PRO A 481 -13.44 -6.90 32.85
N GLY A 482 -12.51 -6.10 32.35
CA GLY A 482 -11.38 -5.58 33.11
C GLY A 482 -10.17 -6.50 33.30
N GLY A 483 -9.04 -6.18 32.73
CA GLY A 483 -7.78 -6.63 33.26
C GLY A 483 -6.53 -6.64 32.40
N GLU A 484 -6.59 -6.52 31.07
CA GLU A 484 -5.38 -6.77 30.26
C GLU A 484 -4.68 -5.53 29.66
N LEU A 485 -5.36 -4.37 29.59
CA LEU A 485 -4.75 -3.15 29.08
C LEU A 485 -3.59 -2.63 29.97
N THR A 486 -3.65 -2.91 31.28
CA THR A 486 -2.62 -2.48 32.24
C THR A 486 -1.35 -3.32 32.12
N ALA A 487 -1.44 -4.58 31.68
CA ALA A 487 -0.29 -5.47 31.54
C ALA A 487 0.56 -5.12 30.29
N MET A 488 -0.04 -4.57 29.22
CA MET A 488 0.68 -4.11 28.05
C MET A 488 1.54 -2.87 28.34
N MET A 489 1.12 -2.01 29.27
CA MET A 489 1.92 -0.84 29.69
C MET A 489 3.05 -1.22 30.65
N ASP A 490 2.94 -2.31 31.41
CA ASP A 490 3.94 -2.72 32.41
C ASP A 490 5.16 -3.43 31.81
N GLY A 491 5.10 -3.97 30.61
CA GLY A 491 6.25 -4.56 29.89
C GLY A 491 7.33 -3.53 29.47
N PHE A 492 7.02 -2.25 29.48
CA PHE A 492 7.93 -1.14 29.13
C PHE A 492 8.69 -0.53 30.32
N ALA A 493 8.52 -1.02 31.53
CA ALA A 493 9.05 -0.41 32.76
C ALA A 493 10.60 -0.37 32.88
N ALA A 494 11.35 -0.90 31.91
CA ALA A 494 12.82 -0.88 31.91
C ALA A 494 13.44 -0.14 30.69
N ALA A 495 12.64 0.36 29.76
CA ALA A 495 13.13 1.05 28.57
C ALA A 495 13.24 2.57 28.81
N THR A 496 14.19 3.24 28.13
CA THR A 496 14.32 4.70 28.14
C THR A 496 12.98 5.36 27.81
N PRO A 497 12.50 6.34 28.60
CA PRO A 497 11.25 7.05 28.33
C PRO A 497 11.27 7.63 26.91
N LEU A 498 10.12 7.63 26.23
CA LEU A 498 10.03 8.18 24.87
C LEU A 498 10.43 9.66 24.84
N SER A 499 10.08 10.43 25.86
CA SER A 499 10.45 11.85 25.98
C SER A 499 11.97 12.10 26.03
N ASP A 500 12.76 11.10 26.46
CA ASP A 500 14.23 11.18 26.52
C ASP A 500 14.88 10.60 25.26
N LEU A 501 14.16 9.76 24.53
CA LEU A 501 14.64 9.07 23.33
C LEU A 501 14.35 9.85 22.05
N LEU A 502 13.15 10.45 21.94
CA LEU A 502 12.67 11.06 20.71
C LEU A 502 13.36 12.40 20.42
N VAL A 503 13.48 12.69 19.16
CA VAL A 503 14.00 13.94 18.61
C VAL A 503 12.97 14.56 17.67
N PRO A 504 13.02 15.87 17.40
CA PRO A 504 12.22 16.44 16.32
C PRO A 504 12.50 15.76 14.98
N LEU A 505 11.45 15.42 14.25
CA LEU A 505 11.52 14.86 12.91
C LEU A 505 10.81 15.77 11.91
N THR A 506 11.06 15.51 10.63
CA THR A 506 10.42 16.18 9.50
C THR A 506 9.41 15.24 8.85
N LEU A 507 8.26 15.77 8.44
CA LEU A 507 7.25 15.04 7.69
C LEU A 507 7.83 14.58 6.34
N ASP A 508 7.63 13.32 5.98
CA ASP A 508 8.03 12.80 4.68
C ASP A 508 7.18 13.44 3.57
N PRO A 509 7.76 14.05 2.53
CA PRO A 509 7.00 14.64 1.44
C PRO A 509 6.08 13.65 0.71
N LEU A 510 4.99 14.16 0.13
CA LEU A 510 4.00 13.35 -0.60
C LEU A 510 4.60 12.61 -1.80
N THR A 511 5.62 13.19 -2.44
CA THR A 511 6.23 12.68 -3.66
C THR A 511 7.74 12.59 -3.51
N VAL A 512 8.36 11.70 -4.28
CA VAL A 512 9.83 11.67 -4.40
C VAL A 512 10.33 12.96 -5.04
N PHE A 513 9.59 13.51 -6.00
CA PHE A 513 9.98 14.72 -6.72
C PHE A 513 10.05 15.98 -5.84
N ASP A 514 9.21 16.06 -4.80
CA ASP A 514 9.19 17.18 -3.85
C ASP A 514 10.11 16.92 -2.63
N ASP A 515 10.92 15.84 -2.66
CA ASP A 515 11.90 15.50 -1.62
C ASP A 515 13.32 15.62 -2.15
N ASP A 516 13.94 16.77 -1.93
CA ASP A 516 15.29 17.08 -2.41
C ASP A 516 16.38 16.12 -1.88
N HIS A 517 16.07 15.35 -0.82
CA HIS A 517 17.05 14.54 -0.12
C HIS A 517 16.85 13.02 -0.32
N PHE A 518 15.67 12.57 -0.73
CA PHE A 518 15.36 11.14 -0.78
C PHE A 518 16.33 10.35 -1.67
N VAL A 519 16.55 10.83 -2.90
CA VAL A 519 17.40 10.14 -3.88
C VAL A 519 18.87 10.12 -3.42
N GLU A 520 19.36 11.24 -2.89
CA GLU A 520 20.73 11.34 -2.37
C GLU A 520 20.92 10.45 -1.15
N THR A 521 19.95 10.45 -0.22
CA THR A 521 19.96 9.61 0.98
C THR A 521 19.94 8.15 0.60
N LEU A 522 19.04 7.74 -0.29
CA LEU A 522 18.92 6.36 -0.73
C LEU A 522 20.17 5.87 -1.46
N ALA A 523 20.74 6.70 -2.35
CA ALA A 523 22.00 6.36 -3.04
C ALA A 523 23.21 6.27 -2.11
N ALA A 524 23.16 6.97 -0.96
CA ALA A 524 24.22 6.95 0.05
C ALA A 524 24.07 5.81 1.07
N GLU A 525 22.96 5.05 1.05
CA GLU A 525 22.71 3.96 1.98
C GLU A 525 23.75 2.84 1.83
N LYS A 526 24.46 2.59 2.92
CA LYS A 526 25.58 1.63 2.95
C LYS A 526 25.14 0.18 2.84
N ASN A 527 23.87 -0.07 3.15
CA ASN A 527 23.29 -1.41 3.15
C ASN A 527 22.84 -1.85 1.75
N LEU A 528 22.61 -0.89 0.85
CA LEU A 528 22.26 -1.22 -0.54
C LEU A 528 23.47 -1.87 -1.25
N PRO A 529 23.23 -2.94 -2.02
CA PRO A 529 24.23 -3.44 -2.96
C PRO A 529 24.69 -2.30 -3.88
N LYS A 530 26.02 -2.23 -4.09
CA LYS A 530 26.64 -1.13 -4.85
C LYS A 530 26.01 -0.98 -6.26
N GLU A 531 25.73 -2.11 -6.90
CA GLU A 531 25.12 -2.17 -8.23
C GLU A 531 23.72 -1.55 -8.26
N VAL A 532 23.00 -1.57 -7.14
CA VAL A 532 21.70 -0.91 -6.99
C VAL A 532 21.90 0.57 -6.66
N ALA A 533 22.70 0.88 -5.65
CA ALA A 533 22.97 2.24 -5.17
C ALA A 533 23.48 3.17 -6.29
N ASP A 534 24.39 2.69 -7.13
CA ASP A 534 24.98 3.45 -8.25
C ASP A 534 23.94 3.87 -9.29
N HIS A 535 22.80 3.18 -9.40
CA HIS A 535 21.74 3.45 -10.39
C HIS A 535 20.48 4.10 -9.80
N VAL A 536 20.38 4.24 -8.48
CA VAL A 536 19.24 4.93 -7.82
C VAL A 536 18.99 6.34 -8.40
N PRO A 537 20.03 7.18 -8.64
CA PRO A 537 19.82 8.52 -9.21
C PRO A 537 19.18 8.54 -10.60
N ASP A 538 19.30 7.47 -11.36
CA ASP A 538 18.72 7.35 -12.70
C ASP A 538 17.23 6.95 -12.68
N LEU A 539 16.70 6.53 -11.51
CA LEU A 539 15.32 6.05 -11.38
C LEU A 539 14.33 7.20 -11.10
N PHE A 540 14.75 8.21 -10.37
CA PHE A 540 13.91 9.25 -9.80
C PHE A 540 14.30 10.62 -10.35
#